data_449cced3145ff7da8cdb586b53290e17
#
_entry.id   449cced3145ff7da8cdb586b53290e17
#
_cell.length_a   1.000
_cell.length_b   1.000
_cell.length_c   1.000
_cell.angle_alpha   90.00
_cell.angle_beta   90.00
_cell.angle_gamma   90.00
#
_symmetry.space_group_name_H-M   'P 1'
#
loop_
_entity.id
_entity.type
_entity.pdbx_description
1 polymer ?
#
loop_
_entity_poly.entity_id
_entity_poly.type
_entity_poly.pdbx_seq_one_letter_code
_entity_poly.pdbx_strand_id
1 'polypeptide(L)'
;PLGEVAPKHIIEVAIDQYFEVCEANYAKAGNQRAVTKIKNPPRETMIHAAIYNARPDVNSVVHTHQTIATAFSVAGTPILPIYNQAAVFAPETPIFPSPRLIYTMRDGKEICATLQDRMAMLLKGHGIIVCGDSLEYATVHAIYLERTAYMQFIASCVGKPTVMPQAEIDYMKENMMFRSYDAFAYFRAQLPTGARTKGSIY
;
A
#
# COMPACT_ATOMS: atom_id res chain seq x y z
N PRO A 1 -9.41 -15.24 -8.32
CA PRO A 1 -9.86 -13.85 -8.51
C PRO A 1 -10.29 -13.24 -7.19
N LEU A 2 -10.02 -11.94 -6.95
CA LEU A 2 -10.37 -11.26 -5.69
C LEU A 2 -11.88 -11.27 -5.41
N GLY A 3 -12.73 -11.34 -6.43
CA GLY A 3 -14.19 -11.46 -6.27
C GLY A 3 -14.68 -12.77 -5.65
N GLU A 4 -13.79 -13.75 -5.42
CA GLU A 4 -14.10 -15.04 -4.79
C GLU A 4 -13.62 -15.12 -3.34
N VAL A 5 -13.00 -14.06 -2.80
CA VAL A 5 -12.56 -14.03 -1.40
C VAL A 5 -13.80 -13.97 -0.50
N ALA A 6 -13.85 -14.88 0.47
CA ALA A 6 -14.91 -14.98 1.47
C ALA A 6 -14.27 -14.84 2.88
N PRO A 7 -15.05 -14.53 3.94
CA PRO A 7 -14.53 -14.39 5.29
C PRO A 7 -13.66 -15.57 5.77
N LYS A 8 -14.00 -16.80 5.37
CA LYS A 8 -13.22 -18.01 5.67
C LYS A 8 -11.80 -18.01 5.06
N HIS A 9 -11.51 -17.11 4.13
CA HIS A 9 -10.19 -16.96 3.51
C HIS A 9 -9.33 -15.93 4.22
N ILE A 10 -9.89 -15.19 5.18
CA ILE A 10 -9.14 -14.28 6.04
C ILE A 10 -8.43 -15.15 7.08
N ILE A 11 -7.15 -14.92 7.25
CA ILE A 11 -6.31 -15.61 8.24
C ILE A 11 -5.80 -14.60 9.25
N GLU A 12 -5.79 -14.99 10.51
CA GLU A 12 -5.12 -14.26 11.59
C GLU A 12 -3.68 -14.75 11.72
N VAL A 13 -2.74 -13.82 11.81
CA VAL A 13 -1.32 -14.12 11.93
C VAL A 13 -0.72 -13.25 13.02
N ALA A 14 -0.23 -13.87 14.09
CA ALA A 14 0.51 -13.17 15.13
C ALA A 14 1.88 -12.73 14.58
N ILE A 15 2.19 -11.44 14.63
CA ILE A 15 3.38 -10.85 14.02
C ILE A 15 4.66 -11.45 14.59
N ASP A 16 4.76 -11.58 15.91
CA ASP A 16 5.95 -12.14 16.57
C ASP A 16 6.21 -13.59 16.15
N GLN A 17 5.15 -14.41 16.13
CA GLN A 17 5.26 -15.79 15.66
C GLN A 17 5.65 -15.87 14.18
N TYR A 18 5.17 -14.93 13.37
CA TYR A 18 5.54 -14.86 11.96
C TYR A 18 7.04 -14.55 11.79
N PHE A 19 7.58 -13.61 12.56
CA PHE A 19 9.00 -13.27 12.53
C PHE A 19 9.88 -14.42 13.00
N GLU A 20 9.56 -15.07 14.12
CA GLU A 20 10.30 -16.25 14.62
C GLU A 20 10.38 -17.35 13.56
N VAL A 21 9.28 -17.62 12.88
CA VAL A 21 9.23 -18.64 11.84
C VAL A 21 10.03 -18.21 10.60
N CYS A 22 9.99 -16.94 10.21
CA CYS A 22 10.78 -16.43 9.09
C CYS A 22 12.28 -16.54 9.37
N GLU A 23 12.74 -16.16 10.55
CA GLU A 23 14.14 -16.28 10.96
C GLU A 23 14.61 -17.74 10.99
N ALA A 24 13.85 -18.64 11.62
CA ALA A 24 14.17 -20.05 11.71
C ALA A 24 14.25 -20.73 10.33
N ASN A 25 13.40 -20.35 9.40
CA ASN A 25 13.39 -20.93 8.06
C ASN A 25 14.45 -20.32 7.14
N TYR A 26 14.75 -19.03 7.29
CA TYR A 26 15.85 -18.40 6.55
C TYR A 26 17.20 -19.01 6.92
N ALA A 27 17.42 -19.29 8.20
CA ALA A 27 18.64 -19.95 8.68
C ALA A 27 18.80 -21.39 8.14
N LYS A 28 17.70 -22.10 7.87
CA LYS A 28 17.70 -23.50 7.40
C LYS A 28 17.74 -23.67 5.88
N ALA A 29 17.17 -22.75 5.13
CA ALA A 29 16.79 -22.97 3.74
C ALA A 29 17.53 -22.12 2.70
N GLY A 30 18.40 -21.19 3.12
CA GLY A 30 19.22 -20.40 2.20
C GLY A 30 18.44 -19.76 1.06
N ASN A 31 17.39 -19.04 1.30
CA ASN A 31 16.45 -18.41 0.33
C ASN A 31 15.21 -19.23 -0.06
N GLN A 32 14.99 -20.41 0.50
CA GLN A 32 13.75 -21.11 0.23
C GLN A 32 12.60 -20.57 1.12
N ARG A 33 11.41 -20.55 0.53
CA ARG A 33 10.15 -20.11 1.11
C ARG A 33 9.95 -20.64 2.52
N ALA A 34 9.76 -19.77 3.48
CA ALA A 34 9.42 -20.14 4.85
C ALA A 34 8.17 -21.02 4.85
N VAL A 35 8.33 -22.32 5.14
CA VAL A 35 7.21 -23.22 5.39
C VAL A 35 6.78 -22.98 6.83
N THR A 36 5.79 -22.15 7.03
CA THR A 36 5.29 -21.81 8.35
C THR A 36 4.28 -22.87 8.83
N LYS A 37 4.18 -23.08 10.14
CA LYS A 37 3.01 -23.73 10.77
C LYS A 37 1.74 -22.90 10.59
N ILE A 38 1.87 -21.61 10.20
CA ILE A 38 0.82 -20.73 9.78
C ILE A 38 0.37 -21.23 8.41
N LYS A 39 -0.87 -21.63 8.31
CA LYS A 39 -1.52 -22.16 7.12
C LYS A 39 -1.32 -21.20 5.93
N ASN A 40 -0.28 -21.41 5.12
CA ASN A 40 0.04 -20.69 3.88
C ASN A 40 -0.30 -19.19 3.90
N PRO A 41 0.43 -18.34 4.64
CA PRO A 41 0.21 -16.90 4.57
C PRO A 41 0.41 -16.44 3.12
N PRO A 42 -0.26 -15.36 2.69
CA PRO A 42 0.00 -14.76 1.40
C PRO A 42 1.50 -14.54 1.20
N ARG A 43 1.92 -14.58 -0.05
CA ARG A 43 3.30 -14.19 -0.37
C ARG A 43 3.60 -12.86 0.21
N GLU A 44 4.48 -12.32 0.57
CA GLU A 44 4.71 -10.93 0.99
C GLU A 44 3.96 -10.46 2.24
N THR A 45 3.46 -11.40 3.07
CA THR A 45 2.99 -11.06 4.42
C THR A 45 4.06 -10.26 5.20
N MET A 46 5.33 -10.41 4.85
CA MET A 46 6.45 -9.67 5.43
C MET A 46 6.29 -8.15 5.27
N ILE A 47 5.73 -7.66 4.16
CA ILE A 47 5.45 -6.22 3.97
C ILE A 47 4.56 -5.70 5.10
N HIS A 48 3.44 -6.40 5.33
CA HIS A 48 2.46 -6.03 6.34
C HIS A 48 3.04 -6.15 7.76
N ALA A 49 3.62 -7.30 8.08
CA ALA A 49 4.17 -7.57 9.41
C ALA A 49 5.29 -6.58 9.81
N ALA A 50 6.20 -6.28 8.88
CA ALA A 50 7.28 -5.33 9.14
C ALA A 50 6.77 -3.90 9.38
N ILE A 51 5.78 -3.45 8.59
CA ILE A 51 5.20 -2.11 8.73
C ILE A 51 4.42 -2.02 10.05
N TYR A 52 3.54 -2.98 10.38
CA TYR A 52 2.81 -2.96 11.65
C TYR A 52 3.74 -2.97 12.86
N ASN A 53 4.86 -3.70 12.79
CA ASN A 53 5.83 -3.72 13.87
C ASN A 53 6.62 -2.41 14.02
N ALA A 54 6.88 -1.71 12.90
CA ALA A 54 7.67 -0.47 12.89
C ALA A 54 6.82 0.80 13.08
N ARG A 55 5.52 0.75 12.77
CA ARG A 55 4.60 1.89 12.69
C ARG A 55 3.35 1.63 13.53
N PRO A 56 3.36 1.94 14.84
CA PRO A 56 2.21 1.73 15.72
C PRO A 56 1.00 2.60 15.39
N ASP A 57 1.17 3.63 14.58
CA ASP A 57 0.13 4.48 14.03
C ASP A 57 -0.58 3.88 12.81
N VAL A 58 -0.07 2.78 12.25
CA VAL A 58 -0.63 2.11 11.08
C VAL A 58 -1.47 0.90 11.51
N ASN A 59 -2.76 0.92 11.19
CA ASN A 59 -3.70 -0.18 11.44
C ASN A 59 -4.11 -0.93 10.16
N SER A 60 -3.76 -0.40 8.99
CA SER A 60 -4.04 -1.05 7.72
C SER A 60 -2.94 -0.80 6.70
N VAL A 61 -2.59 -1.85 5.96
CA VAL A 61 -1.63 -1.80 4.86
C VAL A 61 -2.27 -2.43 3.63
N VAL A 62 -2.28 -1.69 2.52
CA VAL A 62 -2.70 -2.17 1.21
C VAL A 62 -1.48 -2.32 0.33
N HIS A 63 -1.29 -3.52 -0.23
CA HIS A 63 -0.29 -3.80 -1.26
C HIS A 63 -1.01 -4.31 -2.51
N THR A 64 -0.81 -3.62 -3.63
CA THR A 64 -1.43 -3.94 -4.92
C THR A 64 -0.49 -3.61 -6.09
N HIS A 65 -0.78 -4.20 -7.26
CA HIS A 65 0.03 -4.06 -8.48
C HIS A 65 -0.66 -3.14 -9.50
N GLN A 66 -0.85 -1.89 -9.13
CA GLN A 66 -1.55 -0.90 -9.96
C GLN A 66 -0.68 -0.46 -11.14
N THR A 67 -1.28 -0.36 -12.31
CA THR A 67 -0.52 -0.24 -13.58
C THR A 67 0.21 1.08 -13.70
N ILE A 68 -0.48 2.22 -13.50
CA ILE A 68 0.10 3.54 -13.76
C ILE A 68 1.12 3.90 -12.68
N ALA A 69 0.76 3.69 -11.41
CA ALA A 69 1.69 3.94 -10.30
C ALA A 69 2.95 3.05 -10.41
N THR A 70 2.80 1.79 -10.81
CA THR A 70 3.94 0.90 -11.07
C THR A 70 4.80 1.41 -12.24
N ALA A 71 4.20 1.92 -13.32
CA ALA A 71 4.94 2.49 -14.45
C ALA A 71 5.81 3.69 -14.01
N PHE A 72 5.30 4.55 -13.11
CA PHE A 72 6.09 5.63 -12.52
C PHE A 72 7.32 5.10 -11.76
N SER A 73 7.16 4.00 -11.02
CA SER A 73 8.28 3.37 -10.33
C SER A 73 9.34 2.82 -11.27
N VAL A 74 8.91 2.24 -12.42
CA VAL A 74 9.82 1.76 -13.47
C VAL A 74 10.62 2.91 -14.08
N ALA A 75 9.94 4.05 -14.31
CA ALA A 75 10.59 5.27 -14.81
C ALA A 75 11.49 5.95 -13.76
N GLY A 76 11.47 5.51 -12.49
CA GLY A 76 12.20 6.16 -11.40
C GLY A 76 11.65 7.54 -11.05
N THR A 77 10.39 7.79 -11.37
CA THR A 77 9.71 9.08 -11.17
C THR A 77 8.75 8.98 -10.00
N PRO A 78 8.89 9.79 -8.94
CA PRO A 78 7.96 9.79 -7.83
C PRO A 78 6.60 10.35 -8.23
N ILE A 79 5.56 9.95 -7.50
CA ILE A 79 4.24 10.56 -7.61
C ILE A 79 4.20 11.77 -6.68
N LEU A 80 3.74 12.91 -7.21
CA LEU A 80 3.80 14.22 -6.58
C LEU A 80 2.41 14.70 -6.12
N PRO A 81 2.33 15.54 -5.08
CA PRO A 81 1.07 16.14 -4.62
C PRO A 81 0.67 17.30 -5.55
N ILE A 82 0.11 16.97 -6.71
CA ILE A 82 -0.22 17.93 -7.77
C ILE A 82 -1.67 18.41 -7.75
N TYR A 83 -2.52 17.83 -6.91
CA TYR A 83 -3.92 18.24 -6.71
C TYR A 83 -4.41 17.81 -5.32
N ASN A 84 -5.61 18.23 -4.91
CA ASN A 84 -6.12 18.11 -3.55
C ASN A 84 -6.04 16.70 -2.94
N GLN A 85 -6.51 15.66 -3.63
CA GLN A 85 -6.51 14.28 -3.12
C GLN A 85 -5.10 13.68 -3.00
N ALA A 86 -4.12 14.30 -3.68
CA ALA A 86 -2.73 13.86 -3.61
C ALA A 86 -1.95 14.47 -2.43
N ALA A 87 -2.55 15.40 -1.67
CA ALA A 87 -1.88 16.06 -0.55
C ALA A 87 -1.28 15.09 0.47
N VAL A 88 -1.95 13.96 0.73
CA VAL A 88 -1.50 12.93 1.68
C VAL A 88 -0.18 12.26 1.27
N PHE A 89 0.19 12.33 0.00
CA PHE A 89 1.43 11.75 -0.53
C PHE A 89 2.61 12.72 -0.50
N ALA A 90 2.41 13.94 0.02
CA ALA A 90 3.48 14.93 0.11
C ALA A 90 4.62 14.49 1.04
N PRO A 91 5.86 14.95 0.73
CA PRO A 91 6.24 15.78 -0.40
C PRO A 91 6.26 15.02 -1.74
N GLU A 92 6.40 13.72 -1.72
CA GLU A 92 6.37 12.78 -2.84
C GLU A 92 6.31 11.34 -2.33
N THR A 93 5.94 10.38 -3.18
CA THR A 93 6.02 8.97 -2.83
C THR A 93 7.46 8.45 -3.01
N PRO A 94 8.08 7.88 -1.98
CA PRO A 94 9.39 7.24 -2.13
C PRO A 94 9.29 5.99 -3.03
N ILE A 95 10.41 5.61 -3.63
CA ILE A 95 10.52 4.43 -4.50
C ILE A 95 11.49 3.43 -3.88
N PHE A 96 11.01 2.25 -3.50
CA PHE A 96 11.87 1.13 -3.16
C PHE A 96 12.58 0.62 -4.42
N PRO A 97 13.91 0.54 -4.45
CA PRO A 97 14.67 0.47 -5.71
C PRO A 97 14.76 -0.94 -6.34
N SER A 98 13.98 -1.92 -5.87
CA SER A 98 14.08 -3.30 -6.31
C SER A 98 12.71 -3.91 -6.64
N PRO A 99 12.60 -4.71 -7.73
CA PRO A 99 11.37 -5.44 -8.08
C PRO A 99 11.24 -6.78 -7.36
N ARG A 100 12.19 -7.11 -6.46
CA ARG A 100 12.17 -8.39 -5.75
C ARG A 100 10.95 -8.52 -4.86
N LEU A 101 10.54 -9.77 -4.63
CA LEU A 101 9.52 -10.09 -3.66
C LEU A 101 10.06 -9.92 -2.23
N ILE A 102 9.21 -9.53 -1.30
CA ILE A 102 9.58 -9.18 0.07
C ILE A 102 9.23 -10.34 1.00
N TYR A 103 10.25 -11.12 1.39
CA TYR A 103 10.05 -12.34 2.18
C TYR A 103 10.85 -12.38 3.48
N THR A 104 11.99 -11.69 3.53
CA THR A 104 12.92 -11.82 4.65
C THR A 104 12.76 -10.66 5.61
N MET A 105 13.22 -10.86 6.87
CA MET A 105 13.32 -9.79 7.86
C MET A 105 14.18 -8.62 7.35
N ARG A 106 15.22 -8.91 6.58
CA ARG A 106 16.05 -7.88 5.94
C ARG A 106 15.24 -7.06 4.95
N ASP A 107 14.46 -7.71 4.08
CA ASP A 107 13.59 -7.02 3.13
C ASP A 107 12.57 -6.13 3.84
N GLY A 108 11.94 -6.64 4.92
CA GLY A 108 11.01 -5.88 5.75
C GLY A 108 11.65 -4.62 6.35
N LYS A 109 12.87 -4.73 6.88
CA LYS A 109 13.62 -3.58 7.40
C LYS A 109 13.94 -2.55 6.31
N GLU A 110 14.33 -2.99 5.11
CA GLU A 110 14.61 -2.11 3.97
C GLU A 110 13.34 -1.40 3.47
N ILE A 111 12.19 -2.10 3.47
CA ILE A 111 10.86 -1.50 3.18
C ILE A 111 10.56 -0.39 4.18
N CYS A 112 10.64 -0.66 5.48
CA CYS A 112 10.38 0.34 6.52
C CYS A 112 11.34 1.52 6.45
N ALA A 113 12.62 1.27 6.16
CA ALA A 113 13.62 2.33 6.00
C ALA A 113 13.34 3.23 4.79
N THR A 114 12.74 2.70 3.72
CA THR A 114 12.34 3.48 2.54
C THR A 114 11.03 4.22 2.77
N LEU A 115 10.04 3.55 3.38
CA LEU A 115 8.72 4.12 3.66
C LEU A 115 8.79 5.25 4.69
N GLN A 116 9.58 5.07 5.74
CA GLN A 116 9.66 6.00 6.88
C GLN A 116 8.26 6.33 7.45
N ASP A 117 7.93 7.61 7.57
CA ASP A 117 6.65 8.15 8.03
C ASP A 117 5.62 8.36 6.89
N ARG A 118 5.96 7.99 5.66
CA ARG A 118 5.10 8.22 4.50
C ARG A 118 3.86 7.34 4.53
N MET A 119 2.80 7.87 3.91
CA MET A 119 1.53 7.14 3.76
C MET A 119 1.58 6.13 2.62
N ALA A 120 2.44 6.34 1.64
CA ALA A 120 2.56 5.46 0.48
C ALA A 120 3.99 5.37 -0.03
N MET A 121 4.28 4.28 -0.72
CA MET A 121 5.53 4.10 -1.45
C MET A 121 5.31 3.25 -2.69
N LEU A 122 6.15 3.43 -3.69
CA LEU A 122 6.22 2.61 -4.89
C LEU A 122 7.28 1.51 -4.72
N LEU A 123 6.99 0.33 -5.21
CA LEU A 123 7.95 -0.76 -5.36
C LEU A 123 8.36 -0.82 -6.84
N LYS A 124 9.63 -0.60 -7.15
CA LYS A 124 10.12 -0.48 -8.53
C LYS A 124 9.78 -1.71 -9.38
N GLY A 125 8.91 -1.51 -10.38
CA GLY A 125 8.49 -2.58 -11.29
C GLY A 125 7.66 -3.69 -10.64
N HIS A 126 7.08 -3.44 -9.45
CA HIS A 126 6.34 -4.44 -8.71
C HIS A 126 4.92 -3.95 -8.36
N GLY A 127 4.78 -2.83 -7.67
CA GLY A 127 3.48 -2.34 -7.23
C GLY A 127 3.59 -1.16 -6.28
N ILE A 128 2.60 -1.04 -5.40
CA ILE A 128 2.49 0.02 -4.39
C ILE A 128 2.29 -0.56 -3.00
N ILE A 129 2.64 0.24 -1.99
CA ILE A 129 2.23 0.06 -0.60
C ILE A 129 1.54 1.35 -0.17
N VAL A 130 0.39 1.22 0.51
CA VAL A 130 -0.30 2.35 1.16
C VAL A 130 -0.67 1.96 2.58
N CYS A 131 -0.36 2.85 3.52
CA CYS A 131 -0.63 2.71 4.94
C CYS A 131 -1.82 3.57 5.36
N GLY A 132 -2.50 3.18 6.41
CA GLY A 132 -3.60 3.94 6.98
C GLY A 132 -3.91 3.55 8.42
N ASP A 133 -4.63 4.42 9.11
CA ASP A 133 -5.20 4.19 10.43
C ASP A 133 -6.40 3.23 10.39
N SER A 134 -6.99 3.05 9.21
CA SER A 134 -8.16 2.20 8.96
C SER A 134 -8.08 1.54 7.59
N LEU A 135 -8.86 0.47 7.41
CA LEU A 135 -9.00 -0.22 6.12
C LEU A 135 -9.56 0.71 5.04
N GLU A 136 -10.55 1.50 5.42
CA GLU A 136 -11.20 2.49 4.57
C GLU A 136 -10.21 3.52 4.06
N TYR A 137 -9.40 4.07 4.97
CA TYR A 137 -8.38 5.05 4.65
C TYR A 137 -7.34 4.47 3.68
N ALA A 138 -6.73 3.35 4.02
CA ALA A 138 -5.70 2.74 3.19
C ALA A 138 -6.23 2.35 1.80
N THR A 139 -7.47 1.83 1.71
CA THR A 139 -8.09 1.44 0.43
C THR A 139 -8.37 2.65 -0.45
N VAL A 140 -8.97 3.70 0.11
CA VAL A 140 -9.28 4.93 -0.64
C VAL A 140 -8.01 5.59 -1.16
N HIS A 141 -6.96 5.65 -0.32
CA HIS A 141 -5.70 6.27 -0.73
C HIS A 141 -4.92 5.42 -1.73
N ALA A 142 -5.07 4.09 -1.72
CA ALA A 142 -4.55 3.25 -2.81
C ALA A 142 -5.20 3.57 -4.16
N ILE A 143 -6.52 3.81 -4.17
CA ILE A 143 -7.24 4.27 -5.38
C ILE A 143 -6.78 5.67 -5.79
N TYR A 144 -6.62 6.58 -4.83
CA TYR A 144 -6.17 7.94 -5.10
C TYR A 144 -4.72 7.99 -5.59
N LEU A 145 -3.85 7.10 -5.13
CA LEU A 145 -2.48 7.02 -5.61
C LEU A 145 -2.43 6.68 -7.11
N GLU A 146 -3.20 5.69 -7.55
CA GLU A 146 -3.30 5.35 -8.98
C GLU A 146 -3.89 6.50 -9.80
N ARG A 147 -4.93 7.16 -9.28
CA ARG A 147 -5.50 8.35 -9.94
C ARG A 147 -4.51 9.50 -10.02
N THR A 148 -3.70 9.69 -8.98
CA THR A 148 -2.66 10.73 -8.96
C THR A 148 -1.59 10.43 -10.00
N ALA A 149 -1.14 9.18 -10.09
CA ALA A 149 -0.21 8.74 -11.13
C ALA A 149 -0.76 9.00 -12.53
N TYR A 150 -2.03 8.64 -12.76
CA TYR A 150 -2.68 8.89 -14.04
C TYR A 150 -2.81 10.38 -14.35
N MET A 151 -3.22 11.20 -13.37
CA MET A 151 -3.30 12.65 -13.51
C MET A 151 -1.93 13.27 -13.80
N GLN A 152 -0.89 12.84 -13.08
CA GLN A 152 0.49 13.31 -13.31
C GLN A 152 0.97 12.92 -14.70
N PHE A 153 0.66 11.72 -15.18
CA PHE A 153 0.97 11.29 -16.54
C PHE A 153 0.31 12.21 -17.59
N ILE A 154 -0.99 12.46 -17.49
CA ILE A 154 -1.71 13.36 -18.42
C ILE A 154 -1.13 14.77 -18.35
N ALA A 155 -0.91 15.31 -17.16
CA ALA A 155 -0.33 16.63 -16.98
C ALA A 155 1.05 16.74 -17.63
N SER A 156 1.86 15.66 -17.55
CA SER A 156 3.18 15.60 -18.19
C SER A 156 3.12 15.59 -19.72
N CYS A 157 2.00 15.14 -20.30
CA CYS A 157 1.80 15.19 -21.76
C CYS A 157 1.49 16.62 -22.27
N VAL A 158 0.97 17.49 -21.40
CA VAL A 158 0.58 18.86 -21.79
C VAL A 158 1.52 19.93 -21.24
N GLY A 159 2.38 19.57 -20.27
CA GLY A 159 3.34 20.48 -19.68
C GLY A 159 4.09 19.87 -18.51
N LYS A 160 4.79 20.68 -17.74
CA LYS A 160 5.46 20.23 -16.51
C LYS A 160 4.49 20.27 -15.33
N PRO A 161 4.16 19.12 -14.69
CA PRO A 161 3.34 19.13 -13.48
C PRO A 161 3.96 20.00 -12.39
N THR A 162 3.15 20.78 -11.70
CA THR A 162 3.57 21.60 -10.56
C THR A 162 3.02 21.03 -9.28
N VAL A 163 3.86 20.98 -8.25
CA VAL A 163 3.47 20.59 -6.90
C VAL A 163 2.63 21.71 -6.29
N MET A 164 1.60 21.36 -5.52
CA MET A 164 0.82 22.33 -4.76
C MET A 164 1.71 23.11 -3.77
N PRO A 165 1.39 24.39 -3.49
CA PRO A 165 2.03 25.12 -2.40
C PRO A 165 1.88 24.39 -1.06
N GLN A 166 2.90 24.47 -0.19
CA GLN A 166 2.89 23.75 1.09
C GLN A 166 1.66 24.10 1.95
N ALA A 167 1.27 25.36 1.99
CA ALA A 167 0.08 25.80 2.74
C ALA A 167 -1.22 25.13 2.25
N GLU A 168 -1.35 24.90 0.94
CA GLU A 168 -2.49 24.17 0.37
C GLU A 168 -2.43 22.67 0.71
N ILE A 169 -1.25 22.09 0.69
CA ILE A 169 -1.04 20.69 1.11
C ILE A 169 -1.47 20.51 2.57
N ASP A 170 -1.04 21.39 3.47
CA ASP A 170 -1.35 21.32 4.89
C ASP A 170 -2.86 21.50 5.12
N TYR A 171 -3.46 22.49 4.48
CA TYR A 171 -4.90 22.71 4.51
C TYR A 171 -5.69 21.47 4.05
N MET A 172 -5.27 20.83 2.95
CA MET A 172 -5.94 19.65 2.42
C MET A 172 -5.80 18.45 3.37
N LYS A 173 -4.62 18.24 3.97
CA LYS A 173 -4.41 17.19 4.96
C LYS A 173 -5.33 17.35 6.16
N GLU A 174 -5.46 18.56 6.69
CA GLU A 174 -6.31 18.85 7.86
C GLU A 174 -7.80 18.70 7.56
N ASN A 175 -8.24 19.07 6.35
CA ASN A 175 -9.66 19.23 6.04
C ASN A 175 -10.26 18.12 5.16
N MET A 176 -9.46 17.23 4.59
CA MET A 176 -9.96 16.19 3.67
C MET A 176 -9.82 14.76 4.17
N MET A 177 -9.01 14.51 5.18
CA MET A 177 -8.76 13.14 5.67
C MET A 177 -10.03 12.45 6.21
N PHE A 178 -10.94 13.19 6.81
CA PHE A 178 -12.19 12.65 7.36
C PHE A 178 -13.18 12.12 6.30
N ARG A 179 -12.98 12.44 5.02
CA ARG A 179 -13.87 11.99 3.92
C ARG A 179 -13.55 10.59 3.39
N SER A 180 -12.57 9.90 3.96
CA SER A 180 -12.19 8.56 3.49
C SER A 180 -13.32 7.54 3.64
N TYR A 181 -14.12 7.63 4.67
CA TYR A 181 -15.27 6.74 4.88
C TYR A 181 -16.36 6.92 3.81
N ASP A 182 -16.71 8.16 3.49
CA ASP A 182 -17.69 8.45 2.43
C ASP A 182 -17.19 7.99 1.06
N ALA A 183 -15.91 8.25 0.76
CA ALA A 183 -15.27 7.80 -0.46
C ALA A 183 -15.20 6.26 -0.54
N PHE A 184 -14.90 5.59 0.58
CA PHE A 184 -14.92 4.13 0.64
C PHE A 184 -16.32 3.57 0.37
N ALA A 185 -17.36 4.13 0.99
CA ALA A 185 -18.75 3.73 0.73
C ALA A 185 -19.13 3.93 -0.74
N TYR A 186 -18.71 5.04 -1.35
CA TYR A 186 -18.90 5.31 -2.78
C TYR A 186 -18.20 4.25 -3.65
N PHE A 187 -16.92 3.96 -3.43
CA PHE A 187 -16.21 2.96 -4.22
C PHE A 187 -16.76 1.55 -4.01
N ARG A 188 -17.12 1.21 -2.77
CA ARG A 188 -17.80 -0.05 -2.47
C ARG A 188 -19.13 -0.19 -3.23
N ALA A 189 -19.88 0.90 -3.38
CA ALA A 189 -21.12 0.91 -4.13
C ALA A 189 -20.93 0.67 -5.65
N GLN A 190 -19.72 0.89 -6.19
CA GLN A 190 -19.40 0.62 -7.59
C GLN A 190 -19.10 -0.86 -7.86
N LEU A 191 -18.87 -1.68 -6.82
CA LEU A 191 -18.63 -3.10 -7.01
C LEU A 191 -19.88 -3.80 -7.58
N PRO A 192 -19.71 -4.79 -8.46
CA PRO A 192 -20.82 -5.63 -8.93
C PRO A 192 -21.62 -6.22 -7.77
N THR A 193 -22.93 -6.34 -7.92
CA THR A 193 -23.83 -6.76 -6.84
C THR A 193 -23.42 -8.11 -6.21
N GLY A 194 -22.88 -9.04 -7.00
CA GLY A 194 -22.36 -10.32 -6.50
C GLY A 194 -21.09 -10.20 -5.64
N ALA A 195 -20.28 -9.19 -5.86
CA ALA A 195 -19.10 -8.90 -5.04
C ALA A 195 -19.46 -8.24 -3.70
N ARG A 196 -20.54 -7.46 -3.67
CA ARG A 196 -21.02 -6.79 -2.44
C ARG A 196 -21.55 -7.78 -1.39
N THR A 197 -22.16 -8.88 -1.83
CA THR A 197 -22.80 -9.85 -0.94
C THR A 197 -21.84 -10.91 -0.42
N LYS A 198 -20.76 -11.22 -1.17
CA LYS A 198 -19.78 -12.24 -0.78
C LYS A 198 -18.70 -11.77 0.18
N GLY A 199 -18.56 -10.48 0.39
CA GLY A 199 -17.51 -9.85 1.22
C GLY A 199 -18.04 -8.92 2.30
N SER A 200 -19.32 -9.00 2.66
CA SER A 200 -19.87 -8.22 3.79
C SER A 200 -19.30 -8.76 5.10
N ILE A 201 -18.26 -8.10 5.61
CA ILE A 201 -17.65 -8.34 6.92
C ILE A 201 -18.28 -7.38 7.96
N TYR A 202 -19.58 -7.06 7.83
CA TYR A 202 -20.31 -6.26 8.82
C TYR A 202 -21.69 -6.85 9.03
#